data_7b564bc14299ed00c7eced6b7c1f683c
#
_entry.id   7b564bc14299ed00c7eced6b7c1f683c
#
_cell.length_a   1.000
_cell.length_b   1.000
_cell.length_c   1.000
_cell.angle_alpha   90.00
_cell.angle_beta   90.00
_cell.angle_gamma   90.00
#
_symmetry.space_group_name_H-M   'P 1'
#
loop_
_entity.id
_entity.type
_entity.pdbx_description
1 polymer ?
#
loop_
_entity_poly.entity_id
_entity_poly.type
_entity_poly.pdbx_seq_one_letter_code
_entity_poly.pdbx_strand_id
1 'polypeptide(L)'
;MADKVKIGTMWLGGCSGCHLSIADFHESLLDVLELADFEFSPVLMDTKYDEVPELDVLIVEGGIRNEENRELAEMLNEKSKLVIAYGTCSCYGGIPGLGNLWTVDELEQEAYINSCSTVNPEGIIPNEDVPALESRVRPLSSAMDIDLIIPGCPPRSDVVAEAVLTLLRGETIELPSTNLCEVCPREKPPAGLAMD
;
A
#
# COMPACT_ATOMS: atom_id res chain seq x y z
N MET A 1 -17.55 -25.09 13.67
CA MET A 1 -16.47 -24.66 12.77
C MET A 1 -15.84 -23.47 13.47
N ALA A 2 -14.53 -23.36 13.51
CA ALA A 2 -13.92 -22.13 14.02
C ALA A 2 -14.34 -20.98 13.10
N ASP A 3 -14.58 -19.79 13.67
CA ASP A 3 -14.86 -18.62 12.87
C ASP A 3 -13.61 -18.31 12.03
N LYS A 4 -13.81 -18.01 10.75
CA LYS A 4 -12.72 -17.63 9.85
C LYS A 4 -12.18 -16.25 10.23
N VAL A 5 -10.91 -16.02 9.92
CA VAL A 5 -10.27 -14.72 10.12
C VAL A 5 -10.87 -13.70 9.14
N LYS A 6 -11.27 -12.53 9.63
CA LYS A 6 -11.81 -11.44 8.82
C LYS A 6 -10.69 -10.57 8.28
N ILE A 7 -10.50 -10.61 6.97
CA ILE A 7 -9.47 -9.82 6.28
C ILE A 7 -10.10 -8.63 5.59
N GLY A 8 -9.48 -7.46 5.78
CA GLY A 8 -9.70 -6.28 4.96
C GLY A 8 -8.47 -5.93 4.16
N THR A 9 -8.66 -5.32 3.00
CA THR A 9 -7.57 -4.67 2.25
C THR A 9 -7.93 -3.22 1.94
N MET A 10 -6.94 -2.36 1.86
CA MET A 10 -7.14 -0.95 1.53
C MET A 10 -6.09 -0.46 0.54
N TRP A 11 -6.52 0.33 -0.42
CA TRP A 11 -5.68 1.05 -1.38
C TRP A 11 -5.71 2.55 -1.07
N LEU A 12 -4.56 3.11 -0.73
CA LEU A 12 -4.34 4.54 -0.51
C LEU A 12 -3.51 5.14 -1.66
N GLY A 13 -2.62 6.08 -1.39
CA GLY A 13 -1.77 6.74 -2.39
C GLY A 13 -0.75 5.79 -3.02
N GLY A 14 -1.17 5.00 -4.00
CA GLY A 14 -0.37 4.02 -4.71
C GLY A 14 -0.92 3.67 -6.08
N CYS A 15 -0.35 2.65 -6.74
CA CYS A 15 -0.69 2.23 -8.10
C CYS A 15 -1.56 0.97 -8.18
N SER A 16 -2.02 0.41 -7.06
CA SER A 16 -2.72 -0.88 -6.91
C SER A 16 -1.92 -2.14 -7.30
N GLY A 17 -0.64 -2.01 -7.64
CA GLY A 17 0.21 -3.15 -7.99
C GLY A 17 0.38 -4.18 -6.87
N CYS A 18 0.27 -3.76 -5.62
CA CYS A 18 0.29 -4.67 -4.47
C CYS A 18 -0.99 -5.51 -4.39
N HIS A 19 -2.17 -4.95 -4.66
CA HIS A 19 -3.40 -5.74 -4.79
C HIS A 19 -3.32 -6.76 -5.94
N LEU A 20 -2.69 -6.39 -7.07
CA LEU A 20 -2.45 -7.34 -8.15
C LEU A 20 -1.57 -8.51 -7.69
N SER A 21 -0.56 -8.27 -6.84
CA SER A 21 0.26 -9.37 -6.32
C SER A 21 -0.48 -10.27 -5.33
N ILE A 22 -1.57 -9.80 -4.68
CA ILE A 22 -2.50 -10.66 -3.93
C ILE A 22 -3.34 -11.50 -4.90
N ALA A 23 -3.84 -10.90 -5.98
CA ALA A 23 -4.57 -11.64 -7.01
C ALA A 23 -3.71 -12.73 -7.68
N ASP A 24 -2.39 -12.52 -7.73
CA ASP A 24 -1.39 -13.46 -8.28
C ASP A 24 -0.97 -14.56 -7.28
N PHE A 25 -1.70 -14.79 -6.20
CA PHE A 25 -1.46 -15.94 -5.32
C PHE A 25 -1.79 -17.28 -5.97
N HIS A 26 -2.46 -17.26 -7.13
CA HIS A 26 -2.89 -18.44 -7.87
C HIS A 26 -3.67 -19.41 -6.98
N GLU A 27 -3.27 -20.69 -6.95
CA GLU A 27 -3.92 -21.73 -6.14
C GLU A 27 -3.85 -21.41 -4.63
N SER A 28 -2.80 -20.73 -4.15
CA SER A 28 -2.68 -20.38 -2.73
C SER A 28 -3.79 -19.42 -2.25
N LEU A 29 -4.47 -18.71 -3.17
CA LEU A 29 -5.63 -17.90 -2.81
C LEU A 29 -6.78 -18.79 -2.27
N LEU A 30 -6.94 -20.00 -2.79
CA LEU A 30 -7.94 -20.95 -2.30
C LEU A 30 -7.63 -21.39 -0.87
N ASP A 31 -6.34 -21.63 -0.57
CA ASP A 31 -5.90 -21.98 0.78
C ASP A 31 -6.16 -20.83 1.77
N VAL A 32 -5.97 -19.57 1.34
CA VAL A 32 -6.30 -18.39 2.14
C VAL A 32 -7.80 -18.32 2.39
N LEU A 33 -8.64 -18.54 1.36
CA LEU A 33 -10.11 -18.50 1.47
C LEU A 33 -10.70 -19.65 2.31
N GLU A 34 -9.97 -20.74 2.51
CA GLU A 34 -10.36 -21.77 3.48
C GLU A 34 -10.24 -21.30 4.93
N LEU A 35 -9.27 -20.42 5.24
CA LEU A 35 -8.93 -19.97 6.58
C LEU A 35 -9.51 -18.59 6.92
N ALA A 36 -9.78 -17.75 5.91
CA ALA A 36 -10.21 -16.38 6.07
C ALA A 36 -11.36 -16.00 5.12
N ASP A 37 -12.13 -14.99 5.50
CA ASP A 37 -13.10 -14.33 4.66
C ASP A 37 -12.65 -12.88 4.40
N PHE A 38 -12.66 -12.46 3.12
CA PHE A 38 -12.48 -11.06 2.76
C PHE A 38 -13.77 -10.31 3.03
N GLU A 39 -13.76 -9.43 4.02
CA GLU A 39 -14.93 -8.66 4.47
C GLU A 39 -14.93 -7.22 3.90
N PHE A 40 -13.76 -6.72 3.53
CA PHE A 40 -13.60 -5.38 3.00
C PHE A 40 -12.45 -5.30 2.01
N SER A 41 -12.70 -4.79 0.80
CA SER A 41 -11.65 -4.47 -0.18
C SER A 41 -12.20 -3.56 -1.28
N PRO A 42 -11.79 -2.30 -1.37
CA PRO A 42 -12.25 -1.40 -2.44
C PRO A 42 -11.72 -1.77 -3.83
N VAL A 43 -10.74 -2.69 -3.91
CA VAL A 43 -10.16 -3.15 -5.19
C VAL A 43 -10.70 -4.50 -5.63
N LEU A 44 -10.97 -5.42 -4.69
CA LEU A 44 -11.36 -6.80 -4.99
C LEU A 44 -12.87 -7.03 -4.85
N MET A 45 -13.60 -6.14 -4.17
CA MET A 45 -15.02 -6.29 -3.82
C MET A 45 -15.76 -4.97 -4.01
N ASP A 46 -17.08 -5.06 -4.16
CA ASP A 46 -17.98 -3.90 -4.16
C ASP A 46 -18.37 -3.53 -2.72
N THR A 47 -17.43 -2.88 -2.01
CA THR A 47 -17.59 -2.48 -0.60
C THR A 47 -17.55 -0.96 -0.45
N LYS A 48 -18.21 -0.45 0.61
CA LYS A 48 -18.26 0.96 0.91
C LYS A 48 -17.51 1.29 2.21
N TYR A 49 -16.92 2.47 2.28
CA TYR A 49 -16.14 2.91 3.43
C TYR A 49 -16.95 3.11 4.72
N ASP A 50 -18.24 3.42 4.61
CA ASP A 50 -19.16 3.59 5.74
C ASP A 50 -19.69 2.25 6.29
N GLU A 51 -19.48 1.14 5.57
CA GLU A 51 -19.94 -0.21 5.93
C GLU A 51 -18.78 -1.12 6.39
N VAL A 52 -17.58 -0.60 6.66
CA VAL A 52 -16.42 -1.40 7.07
C VAL A 52 -16.71 -2.09 8.42
N PRO A 53 -16.65 -3.44 8.48
CA PRO A 53 -16.80 -4.18 9.72
C PRO A 53 -15.54 -4.14 10.59
N GLU A 54 -15.60 -4.74 11.79
CA GLU A 54 -14.41 -5.06 12.57
C GLU A 54 -13.58 -6.13 11.85
N LEU A 55 -12.28 -5.88 11.70
CA LEU A 55 -11.34 -6.73 10.99
C LEU A 55 -10.34 -7.37 11.94
N ASP A 56 -10.01 -8.63 11.69
CA ASP A 56 -8.92 -9.29 12.41
C ASP A 56 -7.56 -8.90 11.82
N VAL A 57 -7.48 -8.78 10.49
CA VAL A 57 -6.28 -8.39 9.76
C VAL A 57 -6.65 -7.36 8.69
N LEU A 58 -5.92 -6.27 8.63
CA LEU A 58 -6.01 -5.26 7.57
C LEU A 58 -4.68 -5.19 6.81
N ILE A 59 -4.74 -5.33 5.49
CA ILE A 59 -3.61 -5.19 4.60
C ILE A 59 -3.74 -3.88 3.83
N VAL A 60 -2.82 -2.95 4.04
CA VAL A 60 -2.89 -1.61 3.44
C VAL A 60 -1.74 -1.37 2.49
N GLU A 61 -2.05 -1.05 1.22
CA GLU A 61 -1.09 -0.55 0.26
C GLU A 61 -1.23 0.95 0.02
N GLY A 62 -0.15 1.55 -0.46
CA GLY A 62 -0.10 2.99 -0.72
C GLY A 62 0.31 3.80 0.51
N GLY A 63 0.74 5.04 0.28
CA GLY A 63 1.11 5.98 1.33
C GLY A 63 0.00 7.00 1.60
N ILE A 64 0.22 7.84 2.59
CA ILE A 64 -0.66 8.97 2.92
C ILE A 64 -0.28 10.14 2.00
N ARG A 65 -1.15 10.46 1.04
CA ARG A 65 -0.92 11.50 0.02
C ARG A 65 -1.87 12.68 0.13
N ASN A 66 -3.11 12.45 0.58
CA ASN A 66 -4.14 13.45 0.71
C ASN A 66 -4.92 13.28 2.03
N GLU A 67 -5.81 14.20 2.33
CA GLU A 67 -6.61 14.18 3.55
C GLU A 67 -7.49 12.93 3.65
N GLU A 68 -8.14 12.51 2.57
CA GLU A 68 -8.96 11.30 2.55
C GLU A 68 -8.15 10.05 2.89
N ASN A 69 -6.92 9.92 2.36
CA ASN A 69 -6.04 8.80 2.72
C ASN A 69 -5.75 8.76 4.21
N ARG A 70 -5.55 9.91 4.84
CA ARG A 70 -5.28 10.00 6.27
C ARG A 70 -6.52 9.63 7.09
N GLU A 71 -7.68 10.18 6.75
CA GLU A 71 -8.95 9.92 7.45
C GLU A 71 -9.36 8.45 7.35
N LEU A 72 -9.22 7.84 6.16
CA LEU A 72 -9.48 6.42 5.95
C LEU A 72 -8.49 5.54 6.74
N ALA A 73 -7.21 5.90 6.76
CA ALA A 73 -6.21 5.18 7.53
C ALA A 73 -6.55 5.22 9.04
N GLU A 74 -6.83 6.40 9.59
CA GLU A 74 -7.20 6.59 10.99
C GLU A 74 -8.47 5.79 11.34
N MET A 75 -9.51 5.85 10.52
CA MET A 75 -10.76 5.11 10.72
C MET A 75 -10.55 3.59 10.69
N LEU A 76 -9.75 3.10 9.73
CA LEU A 76 -9.46 1.67 9.59
C LEU A 76 -8.54 1.14 10.71
N ASN A 77 -7.65 1.98 11.25
CA ASN A 77 -6.83 1.64 12.40
C ASN A 77 -7.68 1.29 13.63
N GLU A 78 -8.76 2.06 13.86
CA GLU A 78 -9.68 1.81 14.98
C GLU A 78 -10.48 0.50 14.83
N LYS A 79 -10.70 0.05 13.59
CA LYS A 79 -11.51 -1.14 13.25
C LYS A 79 -10.70 -2.43 13.07
N SER A 80 -9.39 -2.36 13.15
CA SER A 80 -8.50 -3.48 12.82
C SER A 80 -7.68 -3.91 14.02
N LYS A 81 -7.57 -5.23 14.23
CA LYS A 81 -6.78 -5.79 15.33
C LYS A 81 -5.30 -5.91 14.99
N LEU A 82 -4.97 -6.14 13.72
CA LEU A 82 -3.63 -6.26 13.19
C LEU A 82 -3.54 -5.54 11.85
N VAL A 83 -2.54 -4.66 11.70
CA VAL A 83 -2.34 -3.85 10.50
C VAL A 83 -1.02 -4.22 9.82
N ILE A 84 -1.10 -4.57 8.54
CA ILE A 84 0.05 -4.89 7.69
C ILE A 84 0.28 -3.76 6.70
N ALA A 85 1.43 -3.08 6.81
CA ALA A 85 1.90 -2.16 5.77
C ALA A 85 2.45 -2.98 4.59
N TYR A 86 1.77 -2.93 3.46
CA TYR A 86 2.02 -3.78 2.30
C TYR A 86 2.51 -2.99 1.10
N GLY A 87 3.72 -3.33 0.65
CA GLY A 87 4.39 -2.64 -0.45
C GLY A 87 5.21 -1.42 -0.01
N THR A 88 6.17 -1.04 -0.83
CA THR A 88 7.13 0.03 -0.54
C THR A 88 6.47 1.39 -0.32
N CYS A 89 5.32 1.66 -0.96
CA CYS A 89 4.59 2.92 -0.77
C CYS A 89 4.03 3.03 0.65
N SER A 90 3.39 1.99 1.13
CA SER A 90 2.86 1.90 2.49
C SER A 90 3.97 1.94 3.54
N CYS A 91 5.05 1.16 3.31
CA CYS A 91 6.14 1.04 4.28
C CYS A 91 6.99 2.31 4.40
N TYR A 92 7.28 3.01 3.27
CA TYR A 92 8.32 4.03 3.20
C TYR A 92 7.95 5.28 2.37
N GLY A 93 6.73 5.39 1.86
CA GLY A 93 6.29 6.44 0.92
C GLY A 93 6.54 6.08 -0.55
N GLY A 94 7.51 5.22 -0.85
CA GLY A 94 7.76 4.62 -2.17
C GLY A 94 7.92 5.61 -3.33
N ILE A 95 7.44 5.19 -4.50
CA ILE A 95 7.47 6.02 -5.72
C ILE A 95 6.66 7.31 -5.58
N PRO A 96 5.44 7.32 -4.98
CA PRO A 96 4.72 8.57 -4.72
C PRO A 96 5.54 9.57 -3.88
N GLY A 97 6.41 9.09 -2.99
CA GLY A 97 7.30 9.92 -2.18
C GLY A 97 8.32 10.73 -2.97
N LEU A 98 8.57 10.42 -4.26
CA LEU A 98 9.37 11.26 -5.14
C LEU A 98 8.74 12.65 -5.32
N GLY A 99 7.42 12.78 -5.22
CA GLY A 99 6.72 14.07 -5.22
C GLY A 99 7.17 15.02 -4.10
N ASN A 100 7.78 14.51 -3.03
CA ASN A 100 8.30 15.33 -1.92
C ASN A 100 9.52 16.21 -2.29
N LEU A 101 10.03 16.06 -3.50
CA LEU A 101 11.08 16.94 -4.05
C LEU A 101 10.52 18.32 -4.47
N TRP A 102 9.20 18.44 -4.59
CA TRP A 102 8.49 19.66 -5.01
C TRP A 102 7.41 20.01 -4.00
N THR A 103 6.96 21.25 -4.04
CA THR A 103 5.77 21.69 -3.31
C THR A 103 4.48 21.20 -3.97
N VAL A 104 3.36 21.21 -3.24
CA VAL A 104 2.04 20.87 -3.80
C VAL A 104 1.71 21.79 -4.98
N ASP A 105 1.92 23.10 -4.81
CA ASP A 105 1.65 24.09 -5.88
C ASP A 105 2.45 23.79 -7.17
N GLU A 106 3.73 23.43 -7.04
CA GLU A 106 4.56 23.06 -8.21
C GLU A 106 4.05 21.79 -8.89
N LEU A 107 3.62 20.79 -8.12
CA LEU A 107 3.06 19.54 -8.67
C LEU A 107 1.73 19.80 -9.38
N GLU A 108 0.86 20.60 -8.81
CA GLU A 108 -0.44 20.94 -9.39
C GLU A 108 -0.28 21.82 -10.65
N GLN A 109 0.64 22.79 -10.63
CA GLN A 109 0.98 23.57 -11.81
C GLN A 109 1.51 22.68 -12.94
N GLU A 110 2.40 21.73 -12.64
CA GLU A 110 2.90 20.82 -13.66
C GLU A 110 1.83 19.88 -14.21
N ALA A 111 0.97 19.34 -13.35
CA ALA A 111 -0.06 18.39 -13.77
C ALA A 111 -1.20 19.04 -14.57
N TYR A 112 -1.66 20.22 -14.15
CA TYR A 112 -2.88 20.83 -14.68
C TYR A 112 -2.64 22.00 -15.64
N ILE A 113 -1.52 22.71 -15.53
CA ILE A 113 -1.25 23.92 -16.32
C ILE A 113 -0.16 23.67 -17.36
N ASN A 114 1.00 23.14 -16.95
CA ASN A 114 2.17 23.01 -17.81
C ASN A 114 2.24 21.69 -18.59
N SER A 115 1.41 20.70 -18.23
CA SER A 115 1.42 19.39 -18.87
C SER A 115 1.04 19.48 -20.34
N CYS A 116 1.83 18.89 -21.23
CA CYS A 116 1.55 18.83 -22.66
C CYS A 116 0.37 17.90 -23.00
N SER A 117 -0.08 17.06 -22.08
CA SER A 117 -1.21 16.13 -22.25
C SER A 117 -2.53 16.67 -21.69
N THR A 118 -2.51 17.80 -20.99
CA THR A 118 -3.69 18.40 -20.37
C THR A 118 -4.19 19.60 -21.17
N VAL A 119 -5.45 19.59 -21.57
CA VAL A 119 -6.10 20.73 -22.22
C VAL A 119 -6.88 21.52 -21.18
N ASN A 120 -6.29 22.62 -20.74
CA ASN A 120 -6.84 23.46 -19.65
C ASN A 120 -6.68 24.95 -19.99
N PRO A 121 -7.47 25.47 -20.97
CA PRO A 121 -7.33 26.85 -21.43
C PRO A 121 -7.70 27.90 -20.39
N GLU A 122 -8.48 27.54 -19.38
CA GLU A 122 -8.91 28.43 -18.30
C GLU A 122 -7.94 28.44 -17.12
N GLY A 123 -6.95 27.55 -17.09
CA GLY A 123 -5.95 27.47 -16.03
C GLY A 123 -6.53 27.05 -14.68
N ILE A 124 -7.56 26.19 -14.67
CA ILE A 124 -8.23 25.75 -13.44
C ILE A 124 -7.46 24.59 -12.82
N ILE A 125 -7.14 24.69 -11.54
CA ILE A 125 -6.67 23.59 -10.70
C ILE A 125 -7.87 23.06 -9.93
N PRO A 126 -8.22 21.76 -10.03
CA PRO A 126 -9.35 21.17 -9.33
C PRO A 126 -9.22 21.32 -7.81
N ASN A 127 -10.28 21.82 -7.15
CA ASN A 127 -10.33 22.03 -5.70
C ASN A 127 -11.73 21.84 -5.11
N GLU A 128 -12.71 21.41 -5.93
CA GLU A 128 -14.06 21.07 -5.50
C GLU A 128 -14.27 19.57 -5.65
N ASP A 129 -14.86 18.92 -4.66
CA ASP A 129 -15.13 17.48 -4.62
C ASP A 129 -13.89 16.58 -4.79
N VAL A 130 -12.70 17.11 -4.50
CA VAL A 130 -11.42 16.38 -4.48
C VAL A 130 -10.72 16.62 -3.14
N PRO A 131 -10.12 15.57 -2.53
CA PRO A 131 -9.43 15.72 -1.26
C PRO A 131 -8.16 16.56 -1.43
N ALA A 132 -7.90 17.46 -0.48
CA ALA A 132 -6.70 18.28 -0.50
C ALA A 132 -5.43 17.43 -0.38
N LEU A 133 -4.39 17.77 -1.15
CA LEU A 133 -3.11 17.10 -1.08
C LEU A 133 -2.40 17.45 0.23
N GLU A 134 -1.84 16.45 0.89
CA GLU A 134 -0.92 16.64 2.01
C GLU A 134 0.38 17.28 1.50
N SER A 135 1.01 18.11 2.33
CA SER A 135 2.27 18.79 1.98
C SER A 135 3.40 17.82 1.60
N ARG A 136 3.30 16.58 2.05
CA ARG A 136 4.24 15.49 1.76
C ARG A 136 3.52 14.15 1.72
N VAL A 137 3.99 13.26 0.86
CA VAL A 137 3.66 11.84 0.95
C VAL A 137 4.38 11.25 2.16
N ARG A 138 3.64 10.54 2.99
CA ARG A 138 4.15 9.89 4.20
C ARG A 138 3.90 8.39 4.18
N PRO A 139 4.71 7.58 4.87
CA PRO A 139 4.42 6.17 5.08
C PRO A 139 3.16 6.00 5.94
N LEU A 140 2.57 4.81 5.88
CA LEU A 140 1.35 4.47 6.61
C LEU A 140 1.51 4.65 8.14
N SER A 141 2.69 4.39 8.67
CA SER A 141 3.01 4.59 10.09
C SER A 141 2.87 6.03 10.61
N SER A 142 2.59 6.99 9.72
CA SER A 142 2.24 8.35 10.12
C SER A 142 0.78 8.54 10.55
N ALA A 143 -0.09 7.57 10.26
CA ALA A 143 -1.53 7.62 10.53
C ALA A 143 -2.09 6.34 11.18
N MET A 144 -1.31 5.25 11.22
CA MET A 144 -1.73 3.95 11.78
C MET A 144 -0.64 3.31 12.62
N ASP A 145 -1.04 2.50 13.59
CA ASP A 145 -0.14 1.57 14.26
C ASP A 145 0.12 0.36 13.37
N ILE A 146 1.39 0.06 13.12
CA ILE A 146 1.79 -1.00 12.17
C ILE A 146 2.37 -2.18 12.93
N ASP A 147 1.76 -3.36 12.77
CA ASP A 147 2.20 -4.60 13.38
C ASP A 147 3.22 -5.35 12.52
N LEU A 148 3.05 -5.30 11.19
CA LEU A 148 3.90 -5.99 10.24
C LEU A 148 4.19 -5.14 9.01
N ILE A 149 5.42 -5.21 8.51
CA ILE A 149 5.88 -4.54 7.29
C ILE A 149 6.26 -5.59 6.25
N ILE A 150 5.64 -5.55 5.07
CA ILE A 150 5.98 -6.41 3.91
C ILE A 150 6.37 -5.50 2.74
N PRO A 151 7.66 -5.14 2.59
CA PRO A 151 8.11 -4.25 1.53
C PRO A 151 8.22 -4.96 0.18
N GLY A 152 8.18 -4.17 -0.89
CA GLY A 152 8.32 -4.60 -2.29
C GLY A 152 7.57 -3.64 -3.22
N CYS A 153 7.87 -3.65 -4.52
CA CYS A 153 7.20 -2.80 -5.51
C CYS A 153 6.90 -3.57 -6.81
N PRO A 154 5.85 -4.44 -6.76
CA PRO A 154 5.16 -4.95 -5.59
C PRO A 154 5.98 -6.01 -4.81
N PRO A 155 5.54 -6.43 -3.62
CA PRO A 155 6.07 -7.62 -2.95
C PRO A 155 5.86 -8.87 -3.81
N ARG A 156 6.73 -9.87 -3.67
CA ARG A 156 6.61 -11.13 -4.39
C ARG A 156 5.40 -11.92 -3.87
N SER A 157 4.52 -12.32 -4.79
CA SER A 157 3.26 -13.03 -4.45
C SER A 157 3.47 -14.33 -3.69
N ASP A 158 4.50 -15.13 -4.03
CA ASP A 158 4.84 -16.37 -3.33
C ASP A 158 5.26 -16.13 -1.86
N VAL A 159 6.09 -15.11 -1.60
CA VAL A 159 6.53 -14.74 -0.24
C VAL A 159 5.35 -14.21 0.59
N VAL A 160 4.48 -13.43 -0.04
CA VAL A 160 3.32 -12.86 0.66
C VAL A 160 2.26 -13.92 0.96
N ALA A 161 1.98 -14.81 0.00
CA ALA A 161 1.05 -15.92 0.22
C ALA A 161 1.49 -16.79 1.41
N GLU A 162 2.77 -17.14 1.47
CA GLU A 162 3.35 -17.87 2.61
C GLU A 162 3.20 -17.09 3.92
N ALA A 163 3.53 -15.80 3.92
CA ALA A 163 3.42 -14.94 5.12
C ALA A 163 1.96 -14.85 5.61
N VAL A 164 1.00 -14.65 4.69
CA VAL A 164 -0.42 -14.59 5.04
C VAL A 164 -0.91 -15.93 5.59
N LEU A 165 -0.60 -17.05 4.94
CA LEU A 165 -0.98 -18.38 5.41
C LEU A 165 -0.38 -18.72 6.78
N THR A 166 0.88 -18.34 7.00
CA THR A 166 1.56 -18.49 8.30
C THR A 166 0.83 -17.71 9.38
N LEU A 167 0.49 -16.45 9.11
CA LEU A 167 -0.29 -15.60 10.02
C LEU A 167 -1.66 -16.21 10.35
N LEU A 168 -2.39 -16.67 9.33
CA LEU A 168 -3.71 -17.27 9.49
C LEU A 168 -3.70 -18.56 10.31
N ARG A 169 -2.58 -19.29 10.33
CA ARG A 169 -2.35 -20.47 11.18
C ARG A 169 -1.93 -20.12 12.60
N GLY A 170 -1.75 -18.83 12.92
CA GLY A 170 -1.28 -18.36 14.24
C GLY A 170 0.21 -18.62 14.47
N GLU A 171 0.98 -18.79 13.44
CA GLU A 171 2.42 -19.03 13.47
C GLU A 171 3.20 -17.73 13.32
N THR A 172 4.48 -17.73 13.72
CA THR A 172 5.35 -16.55 13.59
C THR A 172 5.84 -16.41 12.16
N ILE A 173 5.68 -15.23 11.57
CA ILE A 173 6.16 -14.93 10.22
C ILE A 173 7.66 -14.64 10.28
N GLU A 174 8.44 -15.37 9.50
CA GLU A 174 9.86 -15.10 9.26
C GLU A 174 10.06 -14.63 7.82
N LEU A 175 10.16 -13.31 7.63
CA LEU A 175 10.49 -12.74 6.32
C LEU A 175 12.00 -12.87 6.03
N PRO A 176 12.41 -13.01 4.75
CA PRO A 176 13.82 -13.02 4.39
C PRO A 176 14.54 -11.76 4.88
N SER A 177 15.63 -11.94 5.61
CA SER A 177 16.46 -10.83 6.13
C SER A 177 17.45 -10.29 5.09
N THR A 178 17.57 -10.95 3.92
CA THR A 178 18.47 -10.59 2.84
C THR A 178 17.75 -9.80 1.75
N ASN A 179 18.37 -8.75 1.25
CA ASN A 179 17.84 -8.01 0.09
C ASN A 179 18.34 -8.60 -1.24
N LEU A 180 17.69 -8.22 -2.34
CA LEU A 180 18.04 -8.71 -3.68
C LEU A 180 19.48 -8.40 -4.08
N CYS A 181 20.08 -7.32 -3.57
CA CYS A 181 21.47 -6.98 -3.85
C CYS A 181 22.44 -7.94 -3.19
N GLU A 182 22.10 -8.53 -2.05
CA GLU A 182 22.96 -9.51 -1.36
C GLU A 182 23.01 -10.84 -2.09
N VAL A 183 21.89 -11.27 -2.67
CA VAL A 183 21.77 -12.53 -3.41
C VAL A 183 21.94 -12.37 -4.93
N CYS A 184 22.18 -11.15 -5.42
CA CYS A 184 22.35 -10.87 -6.85
C CYS A 184 23.64 -11.50 -7.39
N PRO A 185 23.57 -12.31 -8.47
CA PRO A 185 24.73 -12.97 -9.07
C PRO A 185 25.63 -12.00 -9.87
N ARG A 186 25.24 -10.74 -10.05
CA ARG A 186 26.03 -9.74 -10.76
C ARG A 186 27.20 -9.28 -9.90
N GLU A 187 28.36 -9.00 -10.56
CA GLU A 187 29.48 -8.34 -9.88
C GLU A 187 29.03 -6.97 -9.38
N LYS A 188 29.21 -6.73 -8.09
CA LYS A 188 28.95 -5.43 -7.48
C LYS A 188 30.10 -4.48 -7.81
N PRO A 189 29.85 -3.23 -8.23
CA PRO A 189 30.88 -2.26 -8.39
C PRO A 189 31.62 -2.05 -7.05
N PRO A 190 32.92 -1.74 -7.04
CA PRO A 190 33.65 -1.41 -5.82
C PRO A 190 32.91 -0.34 -5.03
N ALA A 191 32.84 -0.50 -3.71
CA ALA A 191 32.21 0.50 -2.84
C ALA A 191 32.88 1.87 -3.06
N GLY A 192 32.11 2.87 -3.49
CA GLY A 192 32.58 4.22 -3.71
C GLY A 192 32.53 4.72 -5.17
N LEU A 193 32.05 3.93 -6.12
CA LEU A 193 31.69 4.48 -7.44
C LEU A 193 30.35 5.23 -7.29
N ALA A 194 30.44 6.55 -7.22
CA ALA A 194 29.30 7.43 -7.46
C ALA A 194 28.78 7.12 -8.87
N MET A 195 27.49 6.89 -9.00
CA MET A 195 26.84 6.92 -10.31
C MET A 195 26.77 8.40 -10.71
N ASP A 196 27.55 8.76 -11.72
CA ASP A 196 27.47 10.06 -12.39
C ASP A 196 26.18 10.17 -13.20
#